data_43235bdcd41b2f72d30d08ff3e724eb9
#
_entry.id   43235bdcd41b2f72d30d08ff3e724eb9
#
_cell.length_a   1.000
_cell.length_b   1.000
_cell.length_c   1.000
_cell.angle_alpha   90.00
_cell.angle_beta   90.00
_cell.angle_gamma   90.00
#
_symmetry.space_group_name_H-M   'P 1'
#
loop_
_entity.id
_entity.type
_entity.pdbx_description
1 polymer ?
#
loop_
_entity_poly.entity_id
_entity_poly.type
_entity_poly.pdbx_seq_one_letter_code
_entity_poly.pdbx_strand_id
1 'polypeptide(L)'
;MGTAVNHWSKKNTMDEIKTEILDRGVVKVTFDDPERSVNTMTPDLLTEFEKKIVPLMEDEAVKGMVFCSAKPDTFVAGADIKLFAEADDPDLVCELDGAYSRILTRLSRGDKPVVAAVNGAALGGGLEVVLACHYIVASDHPATVLGLPEVQLGILPAAGGTQRLPGRVGLIKGLDMMLTGKRVRAKKAFRLGLVDEVTSPGAVFEKALERAEDLIEGRLVRPFRKKPLVERVIGLPVVRDIFFGKVRKKVLAKTRNNYPGPLKIVECVELGVKEGMDKALEREISHIGPLLVTPQSRSLVWLFLTTQEMKTIPLESSRSVKQVGIVGAGAMGMGIASVSLGSYPVVVHDISGEAIQSCGEQIRAGLEKQVKSEAITPEMLEERRMRFSGTREMGDMAESDLVIEASS
;
A
#
# COMPACT_ATOMS: atom_id res chain seq x y z
N MET A 1 -11.15 26.76 8.90
CA MET A 1 -10.02 25.82 8.99
C MET A 1 -9.42 25.63 10.40
N GLY A 2 -9.46 26.59 11.30
CA GLY A 2 -8.83 26.47 12.64
C GLY A 2 -9.52 25.58 13.68
N THR A 3 -10.76 25.14 13.47
CA THR A 3 -11.53 24.40 14.50
C THR A 3 -11.47 22.89 14.35
N ALA A 4 -11.42 22.35 13.14
CA ALA A 4 -11.45 20.90 12.88
C ALA A 4 -10.12 20.21 13.25
N VAL A 5 -8.98 20.86 12.95
CA VAL A 5 -7.65 20.30 13.22
C VAL A 5 -7.35 20.22 14.72
N ASN A 6 -7.90 21.14 15.53
CA ASN A 6 -7.66 21.16 16.98
C ASN A 6 -8.28 19.99 17.76
N HIS A 7 -9.26 19.29 17.19
CA HIS A 7 -9.92 18.17 17.88
C HIS A 7 -9.07 16.90 17.94
N TRP A 8 -8.22 16.67 16.92
CA TRP A 8 -7.36 15.49 16.80
C TRP A 8 -5.85 15.80 17.01
N SER A 9 -5.48 17.09 17.04
CA SER A 9 -4.10 17.50 17.25
C SER A 9 -3.71 17.25 18.72
N LYS A 10 -2.85 16.28 18.94
CA LYS A 10 -2.03 16.27 20.15
C LYS A 10 -1.03 17.40 19.94
N LYS A 11 -1.05 18.43 20.80
CA LYS A 11 -0.05 19.52 20.79
C LYS A 11 1.36 18.92 20.86
N ASN A 12 1.86 18.43 19.75
CA ASN A 12 3.21 17.97 19.61
C ASN A 12 4.05 19.13 19.06
N THR A 13 5.13 19.44 19.77
CA THR A 13 6.02 20.57 19.47
C THR A 13 7.15 20.17 18.52
N MET A 14 7.16 18.94 18.00
CA MET A 14 8.22 18.44 17.13
C MET A 14 7.79 18.40 15.67
N ASP A 15 8.67 18.92 14.81
CA ASP A 15 8.46 19.02 13.36
C ASP A 15 8.52 17.63 12.70
N GLU A 16 7.38 17.18 12.11
CA GLU A 16 7.31 15.95 11.31
C GLU A 16 7.79 16.17 9.86
N ILE A 17 7.87 17.43 9.42
CA ILE A 17 8.39 17.84 8.12
C ILE A 17 9.57 18.79 8.32
N LYS A 18 10.73 18.41 7.78
CA LYS A 18 11.93 19.27 7.72
C LYS A 18 12.11 19.76 6.29
N THR A 19 12.45 21.04 6.14
CA THR A 19 12.74 21.65 4.84
C THR A 19 14.15 22.21 4.81
N GLU A 20 14.87 21.96 3.72
CA GLU A 20 16.24 22.44 3.51
C GLU A 20 16.33 22.97 2.07
N ILE A 21 16.81 24.20 1.93
CA ILE A 21 17.05 24.80 0.61
C ILE A 21 18.41 24.32 0.12
N LEU A 22 18.42 23.62 -1.01
CA LEU A 22 19.60 23.16 -1.69
C LEU A 22 20.01 24.14 -2.81
N ASP A 23 21.10 23.82 -3.48
CA ASP A 23 21.55 24.57 -4.65
C ASP A 23 20.44 24.67 -5.73
N ARG A 24 20.52 25.70 -6.57
CA ARG A 24 19.60 25.97 -7.69
C ARG A 24 18.11 26.14 -7.31
N GLY A 25 17.84 26.44 -6.05
CA GLY A 25 16.46 26.68 -5.56
C GLY A 25 15.62 25.40 -5.44
N VAL A 26 16.23 24.25 -5.36
CA VAL A 26 15.54 23.00 -5.01
C VAL A 26 15.37 22.92 -3.50
N VAL A 27 14.17 22.59 -3.03
CA VAL A 27 13.90 22.36 -1.61
C VAL A 27 13.80 20.85 -1.35
N LYS A 28 14.65 20.36 -0.45
CA LYS A 28 14.51 19.03 0.14
C LYS A 28 13.44 19.08 1.22
N VAL A 29 12.43 18.24 1.09
CA VAL A 29 11.34 18.06 2.05
C VAL A 29 11.44 16.68 2.63
N THR A 30 11.76 16.58 3.90
CA THR A 30 12.02 15.31 4.60
C THR A 30 10.88 15.01 5.57
N PHE A 31 10.20 13.89 5.37
CA PHE A 31 9.25 13.33 6.35
C PHE A 31 10.02 12.61 7.44
N ASP A 32 9.83 13.02 8.70
CA ASP A 32 10.55 12.47 9.85
C ASP A 32 9.75 12.64 11.14
N ASP A 33 8.77 11.78 11.38
CA ASP A 33 8.06 11.74 12.66
C ASP A 33 9.06 11.31 13.77
N PRO A 34 9.44 12.20 14.69
CA PRO A 34 10.49 11.89 15.68
C PRO A 34 10.03 10.91 16.76
N GLU A 35 8.72 10.74 16.96
CA GLU A 35 8.17 9.88 18.02
C GLU A 35 7.85 8.46 17.51
N ARG A 36 7.85 8.25 16.20
CA ARG A 36 7.44 6.98 15.59
C ARG A 36 8.54 6.37 14.74
N SER A 37 8.55 5.07 14.69
CA SER A 37 9.47 4.31 13.81
C SER A 37 9.11 4.44 12.33
N VAL A 38 7.89 4.89 12.01
CA VAL A 38 7.37 5.08 10.65
C VAL A 38 6.65 6.41 10.53
N ASN A 39 6.73 7.04 9.35
CA ASN A 39 5.93 8.21 9.05
C ASN A 39 4.50 7.79 8.73
N THR A 40 3.51 8.48 9.31
CA THR A 40 2.08 8.27 9.04
C THR A 40 1.39 9.60 8.76
N MET A 41 0.32 9.58 7.99
CA MET A 41 -0.51 10.75 7.77
C MET A 41 -1.36 11.02 9.01
N THR A 42 -0.99 12.05 9.75
CA THR A 42 -1.68 12.54 10.94
C THR A 42 -2.28 13.92 10.66
N PRO A 43 -3.24 14.42 11.46
CA PRO A 43 -3.70 15.81 11.38
C PRO A 43 -2.58 16.82 11.63
N ASP A 44 -1.59 16.47 12.47
CA ASP A 44 -0.42 17.32 12.72
C ASP A 44 0.46 17.41 11.47
N LEU A 45 0.75 16.28 10.80
CA LEU A 45 1.46 16.27 9.53
C LEU A 45 0.71 17.07 8.44
N LEU A 46 -0.63 16.97 8.37
CA LEU A 46 -1.44 17.78 7.46
C LEU A 46 -1.28 19.28 7.74
N THR A 47 -1.29 19.67 9.02
CA THR A 47 -1.07 21.06 9.43
C THR A 47 0.31 21.56 9.03
N GLU A 48 1.34 20.71 9.19
CA GLU A 48 2.70 21.04 8.74
C GLU A 48 2.81 21.12 7.22
N PHE A 49 2.12 20.24 6.51
CA PHE A 49 2.04 20.30 5.06
C PHE A 49 1.47 21.65 4.58
N GLU A 50 0.39 22.11 5.20
CA GLU A 50 -0.22 23.40 4.90
C GLU A 50 0.73 24.56 5.23
N LYS A 51 1.38 24.51 6.40
CA LYS A 51 2.26 25.61 6.86
C LYS A 51 3.61 25.66 6.16
N LYS A 52 4.20 24.51 5.81
CA LYS A 52 5.57 24.44 5.28
C LYS A 52 5.63 24.24 3.77
N ILE A 53 4.73 23.43 3.20
CA ILE A 53 4.80 23.06 1.78
C ILE A 53 4.01 24.04 0.90
N VAL A 54 2.82 24.47 1.36
CA VAL A 54 1.99 25.40 0.57
C VAL A 54 2.73 26.71 0.29
N PRO A 55 3.43 27.36 1.25
CA PRO A 55 4.21 28.57 0.95
C PRO A 55 5.34 28.33 -0.07
N LEU A 56 6.00 27.16 -0.05
CA LEU A 56 7.06 26.84 -1.01
C LEU A 56 6.54 26.76 -2.45
N MET A 57 5.27 26.42 -2.64
CA MET A 57 4.67 26.41 -3.98
C MET A 57 4.54 27.83 -4.56
N GLU A 58 4.46 28.86 -3.71
CA GLU A 58 4.28 30.26 -4.09
C GLU A 58 5.59 31.04 -4.12
N ASP A 59 6.60 30.63 -3.36
CA ASP A 59 7.90 31.32 -3.23
C ASP A 59 8.69 31.29 -4.54
N GLU A 60 8.93 32.45 -5.16
CA GLU A 60 9.66 32.57 -6.41
C GLU A 60 11.12 32.07 -6.34
N ALA A 61 11.73 32.05 -5.16
CA ALA A 61 13.08 31.50 -4.95
C ALA A 61 13.10 29.98 -5.07
N VAL A 62 11.97 29.31 -4.83
CA VAL A 62 11.83 27.86 -4.95
C VAL A 62 11.56 27.48 -6.40
N LYS A 63 12.44 26.68 -7.00
CA LYS A 63 12.33 26.21 -8.38
C LYS A 63 11.77 24.81 -8.50
N GLY A 64 11.89 23.99 -7.44
CA GLY A 64 11.36 22.62 -7.38
C GLY A 64 11.51 22.02 -5.99
N MET A 65 10.94 20.85 -5.77
CA MET A 65 10.98 20.15 -4.48
C MET A 65 11.33 18.67 -4.67
N VAL A 66 12.05 18.10 -3.71
CA VAL A 66 12.29 16.66 -3.60
C VAL A 66 11.73 16.18 -2.26
N PHE A 67 10.73 15.31 -2.33
CA PHE A 67 10.13 14.68 -1.16
C PHE A 67 10.88 13.40 -0.83
N CYS A 68 11.39 13.26 0.39
CA CYS A 68 12.11 12.10 0.88
C CYS A 68 11.70 11.76 2.32
N SER A 69 12.15 10.64 2.83
CA SER A 69 11.92 10.20 4.21
C SER A 69 13.24 9.98 4.94
N ALA A 70 13.28 10.33 6.21
CA ALA A 70 14.39 10.01 7.11
C ALA A 70 14.32 8.57 7.65
N LYS A 71 13.17 7.89 7.50
CA LYS A 71 13.03 6.49 7.94
C LYS A 71 13.65 5.54 6.91
N PRO A 72 14.40 4.50 7.35
CA PRO A 72 15.13 3.63 6.42
C PRO A 72 14.24 2.82 5.49
N ASP A 73 13.12 2.29 6.01
CA ASP A 73 12.27 1.31 5.31
C ASP A 73 10.85 1.82 5.00
N THR A 74 10.59 3.10 5.28
CA THR A 74 9.27 3.70 5.11
C THR A 74 9.40 5.08 4.49
N PHE A 75 8.66 5.33 3.40
CA PHE A 75 8.42 6.69 2.91
C PHE A 75 7.32 7.33 3.77
N VAL A 76 6.06 6.92 3.57
CA VAL A 76 4.91 7.20 4.44
C VAL A 76 3.95 5.99 4.39
N ALA A 77 3.65 5.42 5.54
CA ALA A 77 2.93 4.13 5.65
C ALA A 77 1.39 4.24 5.54
N GLY A 78 0.86 5.40 5.20
CA GLY A 78 -0.57 5.69 5.14
C GLY A 78 -1.06 6.46 6.35
N ALA A 79 -2.38 6.54 6.52
CA ALA A 79 -2.99 7.21 7.67
C ALA A 79 -2.72 6.46 8.99
N ASP A 80 -2.73 7.18 10.09
CA ASP A 80 -2.74 6.56 11.42
C ASP A 80 -4.07 5.86 11.67
N ILE A 81 -4.06 4.53 11.59
CA ILE A 81 -5.27 3.70 11.71
C ILE A 81 -5.89 3.78 13.11
N LYS A 82 -5.12 4.17 14.15
CA LYS A 82 -5.67 4.41 15.49
C LYS A 82 -6.67 5.56 15.48
N LEU A 83 -6.40 6.62 14.71
CA LEU A 83 -7.33 7.73 14.54
C LEU A 83 -8.63 7.30 13.84
N PHE A 84 -8.56 6.32 12.94
CA PHE A 84 -9.76 5.74 12.32
C PHE A 84 -10.64 4.99 13.32
N ALA A 85 -10.04 4.33 14.31
CA ALA A 85 -10.78 3.66 15.36
C ALA A 85 -11.52 4.64 16.28
N GLU A 86 -11.00 5.84 16.46
CA GLU A 86 -11.53 6.90 17.32
C GLU A 86 -12.49 7.84 16.55
N ALA A 87 -12.54 7.75 15.22
CA ALA A 87 -13.35 8.62 14.39
C ALA A 87 -14.85 8.29 14.54
N ASP A 88 -15.64 9.24 15.05
CA ASP A 88 -17.09 9.15 15.25
C ASP A 88 -17.87 10.21 14.45
N ASP A 89 -17.21 11.28 14.02
CA ASP A 89 -17.78 12.35 13.20
C ASP A 89 -17.39 12.21 11.71
N PRO A 90 -18.30 11.74 10.84
CA PRO A 90 -18.01 11.56 9.41
C PRO A 90 -17.77 12.88 8.67
N ASP A 91 -18.38 13.99 9.12
CA ASP A 91 -18.22 15.29 8.45
C ASP A 91 -16.82 15.86 8.74
N LEU A 92 -16.33 15.71 9.96
CA LEU A 92 -14.96 16.08 10.32
C LEU A 92 -13.93 15.27 9.52
N VAL A 93 -14.14 13.98 9.34
CA VAL A 93 -13.27 13.13 8.49
C VAL A 93 -13.26 13.64 7.05
N CYS A 94 -14.43 13.95 6.49
CA CYS A 94 -14.53 14.52 5.13
C CYS A 94 -13.83 15.90 5.03
N GLU A 95 -13.90 16.73 6.05
CA GLU A 95 -13.23 18.04 6.06
C GLU A 95 -11.70 17.90 6.04
N LEU A 96 -11.14 17.06 6.92
CA LEU A 96 -9.70 16.81 7.01
C LEU A 96 -9.16 16.19 5.72
N ASP A 97 -9.81 15.15 5.23
CA ASP A 97 -9.40 14.48 3.99
C ASP A 97 -9.56 15.40 2.78
N GLY A 98 -10.61 16.22 2.76
CA GLY A 98 -10.81 17.25 1.75
C GLY A 98 -9.72 18.32 1.75
N ALA A 99 -9.23 18.74 2.93
CA ALA A 99 -8.10 19.65 3.03
C ALA A 99 -6.84 19.02 2.43
N TYR A 100 -6.56 17.77 2.78
CA TYR A 100 -5.43 17.02 2.26
C TYR A 100 -5.52 16.83 0.73
N SER A 101 -6.66 16.41 0.22
CA SER A 101 -6.92 16.25 -1.22
C SER A 101 -6.70 17.55 -2.00
N ARG A 102 -7.12 18.70 -1.45
CA ARG A 102 -6.90 20.03 -2.07
C ARG A 102 -5.41 20.37 -2.16
N ILE A 103 -4.63 20.13 -1.09
CA ILE A 103 -3.18 20.40 -1.10
C ILE A 103 -2.49 19.54 -2.16
N LEU A 104 -2.77 18.23 -2.19
CA LEU A 104 -2.20 17.31 -3.18
C LEU A 104 -2.63 17.68 -4.62
N THR A 105 -3.84 18.18 -4.80
CA THR A 105 -4.32 18.63 -6.11
C THR A 105 -3.57 19.88 -6.55
N ARG A 106 -3.34 20.84 -5.64
CA ARG A 106 -2.55 22.03 -5.91
C ARG A 106 -1.09 21.66 -6.25
N LEU A 107 -0.49 20.72 -5.49
CA LEU A 107 0.86 20.22 -5.75
C LEU A 107 0.97 19.61 -7.16
N SER A 108 0.04 18.72 -7.51
CA SER A 108 0.09 18.00 -8.78
C SER A 108 -0.18 18.85 -10.02
N ARG A 109 -0.85 20.00 -9.85
CA ARG A 109 -1.18 20.95 -10.92
C ARG A 109 -0.23 22.14 -10.98
N GLY A 110 0.64 22.29 -9.98
CA GLY A 110 1.60 23.38 -9.91
C GLY A 110 2.66 23.30 -11.02
N ASP A 111 3.27 24.45 -11.32
CA ASP A 111 4.30 24.56 -12.35
C ASP A 111 5.66 24.08 -11.86
N LYS A 112 5.93 24.20 -10.55
CA LYS A 112 7.20 23.76 -9.95
C LYS A 112 7.27 22.25 -9.92
N PRO A 113 8.33 21.64 -10.45
CA PRO A 113 8.52 20.19 -10.40
C PRO A 113 8.66 19.71 -8.95
N VAL A 114 7.96 18.62 -8.64
CA VAL A 114 8.06 17.90 -7.38
C VAL A 114 8.43 16.46 -7.69
N VAL A 115 9.51 15.98 -7.12
CA VAL A 115 10.01 14.61 -7.32
C VAL A 115 9.93 13.83 -6.01
N ALA A 116 9.38 12.63 -6.05
CA ALA A 116 9.38 11.74 -4.89
C ALA A 116 10.59 10.81 -4.92
N ALA A 117 11.35 10.79 -3.81
CA ALA A 117 12.45 9.87 -3.54
C ALA A 117 11.95 8.76 -2.59
N VAL A 118 11.37 7.70 -3.13
CA VAL A 118 10.68 6.65 -2.37
C VAL A 118 11.68 5.57 -1.96
N ASN A 119 12.15 5.63 -0.71
CA ASN A 119 13.15 4.71 -0.16
C ASN A 119 12.55 3.47 0.54
N GLY A 120 11.24 3.45 0.81
CA GLY A 120 10.58 2.38 1.55
C GLY A 120 9.08 2.29 1.24
N ALA A 121 8.29 1.81 2.19
CA ALA A 121 6.84 1.65 2.03
C ALA A 121 6.14 2.99 1.79
N ALA A 122 5.38 3.09 0.68
CA ALA A 122 4.49 4.20 0.36
C ALA A 122 3.08 3.63 0.17
N LEU A 123 2.24 3.73 1.20
CA LEU A 123 0.93 3.07 1.25
C LEU A 123 -0.19 4.07 1.55
N GLY A 124 -1.38 3.82 1.03
CA GLY A 124 -2.54 4.67 1.29
C GLY A 124 -2.27 6.14 1.00
N GLY A 125 -2.62 7.03 1.93
CA GLY A 125 -2.33 8.46 1.83
C GLY A 125 -0.88 8.79 1.50
N GLY A 126 0.09 7.97 1.96
CA GLY A 126 1.50 8.12 1.58
C GLY A 126 1.75 7.87 0.09
N LEU A 127 1.06 6.90 -0.51
CA LEU A 127 1.12 6.74 -1.97
C LEU A 127 0.39 7.87 -2.69
N GLU A 128 -0.66 8.45 -2.10
CA GLU A 128 -1.37 9.59 -2.70
C GLU A 128 -0.48 10.84 -2.77
N VAL A 129 0.41 11.07 -1.76
CA VAL A 129 1.49 12.09 -1.86
C VAL A 129 2.38 11.79 -3.05
N VAL A 130 2.88 10.57 -3.15
CA VAL A 130 3.77 10.14 -4.26
C VAL A 130 3.09 10.33 -5.62
N LEU A 131 1.82 9.95 -5.73
CA LEU A 131 1.02 10.12 -6.96
C LEU A 131 0.75 11.58 -7.33
N ALA A 132 0.82 12.50 -6.38
CA ALA A 132 0.72 13.93 -6.64
C ALA A 132 2.04 14.54 -7.15
N CYS A 133 3.16 13.83 -7.01
CA CYS A 133 4.45 14.27 -7.53
C CYS A 133 4.54 14.11 -9.05
N HIS A 134 5.39 14.95 -9.68
CA HIS A 134 5.58 14.99 -11.13
C HIS A 134 6.49 13.88 -11.65
N TYR A 135 7.43 13.43 -10.82
CA TYR A 135 8.34 12.32 -11.13
C TYR A 135 8.57 11.47 -9.88
N ILE A 136 8.74 10.18 -10.04
CA ILE A 136 8.84 9.24 -8.93
C ILE A 136 10.04 8.34 -9.13
N VAL A 137 11.03 8.48 -8.26
CA VAL A 137 12.21 7.59 -8.16
C VAL A 137 11.99 6.66 -6.97
N ALA A 138 12.08 5.36 -7.18
CA ALA A 138 11.91 4.37 -6.14
C ALA A 138 13.18 3.54 -5.91
N SER A 139 13.42 3.17 -4.66
CA SER A 139 14.46 2.22 -4.27
C SER A 139 14.08 0.79 -4.69
N ASP A 140 15.03 -0.03 -5.11
CA ASP A 140 14.84 -1.47 -5.30
C ASP A 140 14.93 -2.28 -4.00
N HIS A 141 15.07 -1.61 -2.86
CA HIS A 141 15.06 -2.26 -1.54
C HIS A 141 13.79 -3.10 -1.34
N PRO A 142 13.87 -4.29 -0.72
CA PRO A 142 12.70 -5.16 -0.51
C PRO A 142 11.56 -4.52 0.29
N ALA A 143 11.85 -3.58 1.18
CA ALA A 143 10.84 -2.82 1.93
C ALA A 143 10.09 -1.78 1.07
N THR A 144 10.60 -1.44 -0.13
CA THR A 144 9.93 -0.50 -1.02
C THR A 144 8.72 -1.17 -1.68
N VAL A 145 7.56 -0.90 -1.11
CA VAL A 145 6.26 -1.38 -1.58
C VAL A 145 5.29 -0.22 -1.73
N LEU A 146 4.51 -0.23 -2.82
CA LEU A 146 3.56 0.82 -3.15
C LEU A 146 2.16 0.22 -3.33
N GLY A 147 1.14 0.85 -2.78
CA GLY A 147 -0.25 0.37 -2.90
C GLY A 147 -1.26 1.26 -2.19
N LEU A 148 -2.53 1.08 -2.54
CA LEU A 148 -3.70 1.70 -1.90
C LEU A 148 -4.52 0.59 -1.22
N PRO A 149 -4.22 0.23 0.04
CA PRO A 149 -4.86 -0.89 0.74
C PRO A 149 -6.15 -0.53 1.47
N GLU A 150 -6.68 0.67 1.31
CA GLU A 150 -7.84 1.23 2.02
C GLU A 150 -9.07 0.33 1.99
N VAL A 151 -9.27 -0.39 0.88
CA VAL A 151 -10.37 -1.35 0.72
C VAL A 151 -10.33 -2.48 1.77
N GLN A 152 -9.15 -2.82 2.28
CA GLN A 152 -8.97 -3.81 3.33
C GLN A 152 -9.45 -3.33 4.70
N LEU A 153 -9.65 -2.01 4.84
CA LEU A 153 -10.24 -1.35 6.01
C LEU A 153 -11.72 -0.96 5.78
N GLY A 154 -12.31 -1.40 4.65
CA GLY A 154 -13.70 -1.09 4.29
C GLY A 154 -13.94 0.32 3.77
N ILE A 155 -12.89 1.10 3.51
CA ILE A 155 -12.93 2.46 2.99
C ILE A 155 -12.37 2.56 1.56
N LEU A 156 -12.18 3.77 1.07
CA LEU A 156 -11.60 4.07 -0.25
C LEU A 156 -10.40 5.01 -0.11
N PRO A 157 -9.48 5.07 -1.10
CA PRO A 157 -8.50 6.15 -1.20
C PRO A 157 -9.23 7.48 -1.46
N ALA A 158 -8.99 8.49 -0.65
CA ALA A 158 -9.83 9.70 -0.69
C ALA A 158 -9.06 11.01 -0.92
N ALA A 159 -7.74 10.96 -1.01
CA ALA A 159 -6.93 12.12 -1.37
C ALA A 159 -6.49 12.15 -2.86
N GLY A 160 -7.32 11.57 -3.72
CA GLY A 160 -7.13 11.52 -5.17
C GLY A 160 -6.55 10.23 -5.71
N GLY A 161 -6.41 9.20 -4.87
CA GLY A 161 -5.90 7.90 -5.27
C GLY A 161 -6.76 7.22 -6.33
N THR A 162 -8.10 7.34 -6.26
CA THR A 162 -9.01 6.74 -7.24
C THR A 162 -8.84 7.35 -8.64
N GLN A 163 -8.22 8.54 -8.75
CA GLN A 163 -8.00 9.23 -10.01
C GLN A 163 -6.54 9.14 -10.47
N ARG A 164 -5.59 9.42 -9.57
CA ARG A 164 -4.18 9.48 -9.91
C ARG A 164 -3.57 8.11 -10.17
N LEU A 165 -3.98 7.07 -9.41
CA LEU A 165 -3.48 5.72 -9.65
C LEU A 165 -3.87 5.18 -11.04
N PRO A 166 -5.16 5.21 -11.48
CA PRO A 166 -5.52 4.85 -12.85
C PRO A 166 -4.82 5.72 -13.90
N GLY A 167 -4.59 6.99 -13.61
CA GLY A 167 -3.82 7.89 -14.47
C GLY A 167 -2.39 7.40 -14.72
N ARG A 168 -1.75 6.80 -13.73
CA ARG A 168 -0.40 6.23 -13.81
C ARG A 168 -0.36 4.83 -14.43
N VAL A 169 -1.12 3.89 -13.90
CA VAL A 169 -1.00 2.46 -14.27
C VAL A 169 -2.04 1.99 -15.28
N GLY A 170 -3.00 2.85 -15.62
CA GLY A 170 -4.15 2.56 -16.46
C GLY A 170 -5.39 2.10 -15.67
N LEU A 171 -6.55 2.31 -16.27
CA LEU A 171 -7.86 2.12 -15.64
C LEU A 171 -8.06 0.73 -15.04
N ILE A 172 -7.79 -0.31 -15.84
CA ILE A 172 -8.04 -1.70 -15.43
C ILE A 172 -7.11 -2.12 -14.28
N LYS A 173 -5.81 -1.77 -14.39
CA LYS A 173 -4.83 -2.11 -13.36
C LYS A 173 -5.03 -1.28 -12.10
N GLY A 174 -5.37 0.00 -12.24
CA GLY A 174 -5.69 0.87 -11.11
C GLY A 174 -6.90 0.35 -10.32
N LEU A 175 -7.97 -0.03 -11.01
CA LEU A 175 -9.13 -0.68 -10.36
C LEU A 175 -8.75 -1.99 -9.66
N ASP A 176 -7.96 -2.86 -10.32
CA ASP A 176 -7.52 -4.12 -9.69
C ASP A 176 -6.72 -3.86 -8.41
N MET A 177 -5.76 -2.92 -8.44
CA MET A 177 -4.96 -2.58 -7.27
C MET A 177 -5.81 -2.03 -6.12
N MET A 178 -6.73 -1.10 -6.38
CA MET A 178 -7.58 -0.51 -5.35
C MET A 178 -8.63 -1.49 -4.80
N LEU A 179 -9.28 -2.28 -5.67
CA LEU A 179 -10.30 -3.25 -5.25
C LEU A 179 -9.76 -4.47 -4.51
N THR A 180 -8.45 -4.71 -4.59
CA THR A 180 -7.78 -5.82 -3.88
C THR A 180 -6.87 -5.35 -2.75
N GLY A 181 -6.56 -4.05 -2.68
CA GLY A 181 -5.55 -3.53 -1.75
C GLY A 181 -4.13 -4.02 -2.04
N LYS A 182 -3.86 -4.39 -3.31
CA LYS A 182 -2.60 -5.00 -3.73
C LYS A 182 -1.44 -4.04 -3.62
N ARG A 183 -0.36 -4.52 -3.01
CA ARG A 183 0.93 -3.83 -2.93
C ARG A 183 1.85 -4.37 -4.01
N VAL A 184 2.70 -3.51 -4.58
CA VAL A 184 3.68 -3.88 -5.61
C VAL A 184 5.06 -3.37 -5.22
N ARG A 185 6.10 -4.19 -5.47
CA ARG A 185 7.51 -3.80 -5.27
C ARG A 185 7.98 -2.87 -6.40
N ALA A 186 9.06 -2.12 -6.16
CA ALA A 186 9.59 -1.10 -7.06
C ALA A 186 9.75 -1.56 -8.52
N LYS A 187 10.39 -2.69 -8.78
CA LYS A 187 10.58 -3.24 -10.15
C LYS A 187 9.26 -3.50 -10.86
N LYS A 188 8.24 -4.00 -10.13
CA LYS A 188 6.91 -4.20 -10.68
C LYS A 188 6.17 -2.88 -10.87
N ALA A 189 6.31 -1.95 -9.92
CA ALA A 189 5.75 -0.60 -10.01
C ALA A 189 6.26 0.12 -11.27
N PHE A 190 7.55 0.02 -11.57
CA PHE A 190 8.17 0.54 -12.81
C PHE A 190 7.54 -0.08 -14.06
N ARG A 191 7.46 -1.41 -14.13
CA ARG A 191 6.83 -2.11 -15.27
C ARG A 191 5.36 -1.73 -15.48
N LEU A 192 4.67 -1.36 -14.40
CA LEU A 192 3.28 -0.89 -14.45
C LEU A 192 3.16 0.59 -14.84
N GLY A 193 4.25 1.36 -14.78
CA GLY A 193 4.26 2.81 -14.95
C GLY A 193 3.79 3.57 -13.71
N LEU A 194 3.79 2.92 -12.53
CA LEU A 194 3.48 3.57 -11.26
C LEU A 194 4.63 4.46 -10.80
N VAL A 195 5.87 4.03 -10.98
CA VAL A 195 7.08 4.82 -10.75
C VAL A 195 7.81 5.04 -12.07
N ASP A 196 8.60 6.11 -12.17
CA ASP A 196 9.26 6.52 -13.40
C ASP A 196 10.70 5.98 -13.49
N GLU A 197 11.33 5.75 -12.34
CA GLU A 197 12.70 5.22 -12.28
C GLU A 197 12.90 4.34 -11.03
N VAL A 198 13.80 3.36 -11.13
CA VAL A 198 14.20 2.50 -10.00
C VAL A 198 15.72 2.53 -9.89
N THR A 199 16.23 2.72 -8.66
CA THR A 199 17.65 2.79 -8.37
C THR A 199 18.00 2.04 -7.07
N SER A 200 19.29 1.92 -6.77
CA SER A 200 19.76 1.32 -5.51
C SER A 200 19.36 2.16 -4.30
N PRO A 201 19.24 1.57 -3.10
CA PRO A 201 18.75 2.27 -1.90
C PRO A 201 19.55 3.53 -1.55
N GLY A 202 20.88 3.48 -1.62
CA GLY A 202 21.73 4.62 -1.29
C GLY A 202 21.73 5.76 -2.31
N ALA A 203 21.17 5.57 -3.51
CA ALA A 203 21.19 6.56 -4.58
C ALA A 203 19.82 7.21 -4.85
N VAL A 204 18.79 6.88 -4.06
CA VAL A 204 17.40 7.33 -4.34
C VAL A 204 17.26 8.85 -4.26
N PHE A 205 17.83 9.48 -3.23
CA PHE A 205 17.73 10.93 -3.04
C PHE A 205 18.51 11.69 -4.12
N GLU A 206 19.77 11.31 -4.36
CA GLU A 206 20.64 11.95 -5.36
C GLU A 206 20.02 11.83 -6.76
N LYS A 207 19.44 10.67 -7.07
CA LYS A 207 18.76 10.48 -8.35
C LYS A 207 17.48 11.32 -8.45
N ALA A 208 16.72 11.45 -7.39
CA ALA A 208 15.54 12.31 -7.37
C ALA A 208 15.91 13.80 -7.49
N LEU A 209 17.01 14.22 -6.87
CA LEU A 209 17.54 15.57 -6.99
C LEU A 209 17.98 15.86 -8.45
N GLU A 210 18.75 14.95 -9.06
CA GLU A 210 19.12 15.04 -10.48
C GLU A 210 17.89 15.19 -11.38
N ARG A 211 16.83 14.43 -11.15
CA ARG A 211 15.59 14.51 -11.92
C ARG A 211 14.82 15.81 -11.67
N ALA A 212 14.85 16.34 -10.45
CA ALA A 212 14.27 17.65 -10.17
C ALA A 212 14.98 18.77 -10.93
N GLU A 213 16.31 18.76 -10.93
CA GLU A 213 17.11 19.71 -11.71
C GLU A 213 16.87 19.56 -13.23
N ASP A 214 16.81 18.34 -13.75
CA ASP A 214 16.52 18.08 -15.16
C ASP A 214 15.14 18.62 -15.58
N LEU A 215 14.15 18.49 -14.71
CA LEU A 215 12.79 19.04 -14.93
C LEU A 215 12.79 20.57 -14.91
N ILE A 216 13.52 21.19 -13.96
CA ILE A 216 13.65 22.64 -13.84
C ILE A 216 14.30 23.24 -15.09
N GLU A 217 15.36 22.60 -15.58
CA GLU A 217 16.12 23.06 -16.75
C GLU A 217 15.50 22.62 -18.09
N GLY A 218 14.38 21.90 -18.08
CA GLY A 218 13.69 21.42 -19.29
C GLY A 218 14.42 20.30 -20.04
N ARG A 219 15.47 19.70 -19.45
CA ARG A 219 16.15 18.53 -20.02
C ARG A 219 15.31 17.26 -19.94
N LEU A 220 14.43 17.20 -18.96
CA LEU A 220 13.45 16.14 -18.77
C LEU A 220 12.04 16.71 -18.86
N VAL A 221 11.16 16.03 -19.57
CA VAL A 221 9.73 16.39 -19.64
C VAL A 221 8.95 15.47 -18.71
N ARG A 222 7.98 16.04 -17.99
CA ARG A 222 7.07 15.26 -17.14
C ARG A 222 6.50 14.07 -17.91
N PRO A 223 6.57 12.83 -17.36
CA PRO A 223 6.08 11.66 -18.07
C PRO A 223 4.59 11.78 -18.34
N PHE A 224 4.21 11.80 -19.60
CA PHE A 224 2.82 11.78 -20.02
C PHE A 224 2.46 10.39 -20.53
N ARG A 225 1.57 9.70 -19.82
CA ARG A 225 1.10 8.41 -20.28
C ARG A 225 -0.01 8.56 -21.32
N LYS A 226 0.24 8.07 -22.52
CA LYS A 226 -0.82 7.93 -23.53
C LYS A 226 -1.81 6.85 -23.07
N LYS A 227 -3.10 7.20 -22.99
CA LYS A 227 -4.16 6.22 -22.70
C LYS A 227 -4.15 5.13 -23.78
N PRO A 228 -4.06 3.84 -23.40
CA PRO A 228 -4.20 2.73 -24.35
C PRO A 228 -5.52 2.82 -25.13
N LEU A 229 -5.56 2.24 -26.32
CA LEU A 229 -6.76 2.27 -27.17
C LEU A 229 -7.98 1.72 -26.45
N VAL A 230 -7.82 0.65 -25.65
CA VAL A 230 -8.89 0.06 -24.84
C VAL A 230 -9.50 1.07 -23.86
N GLU A 231 -8.68 1.92 -23.23
CA GLU A 231 -9.18 2.94 -22.29
C GLU A 231 -9.90 4.07 -22.99
N ARG A 232 -9.49 4.42 -24.22
CA ARG A 232 -10.22 5.39 -25.06
C ARG A 232 -11.59 4.86 -25.43
N VAL A 233 -11.68 3.57 -25.77
CA VAL A 233 -12.95 2.89 -26.09
C VAL A 233 -13.85 2.80 -24.86
N ILE A 234 -13.30 2.49 -23.67
CA ILE A 234 -14.04 2.49 -22.40
C ILE A 234 -14.60 3.90 -22.08
N GLY A 235 -13.95 4.97 -22.55
CA GLY A 235 -14.46 6.34 -22.38
C GLY A 235 -15.77 6.62 -23.14
N LEU A 236 -16.14 5.82 -24.15
CA LEU A 236 -17.40 5.97 -24.86
C LEU A 236 -18.59 5.58 -23.97
N PRO A 237 -19.70 6.35 -23.95
CA PRO A 237 -20.78 6.19 -22.97
C PRO A 237 -21.30 4.75 -22.85
N VAL A 238 -21.68 4.12 -23.94
CA VAL A 238 -22.24 2.76 -23.94
C VAL A 238 -21.20 1.72 -23.45
N VAL A 239 -19.95 1.82 -23.91
CA VAL A 239 -18.89 0.90 -23.53
C VAL A 239 -18.51 1.07 -22.06
N ARG A 240 -18.47 2.31 -21.59
CA ARG A 240 -18.25 2.64 -20.19
C ARG A 240 -19.30 2.01 -19.29
N ASP A 241 -20.56 2.21 -19.59
CA ASP A 241 -21.67 1.71 -18.77
C ASP A 241 -21.66 0.17 -18.71
N ILE A 242 -21.36 -0.50 -19.84
CA ILE A 242 -21.18 -1.96 -19.89
C ILE A 242 -19.97 -2.39 -19.06
N PHE A 243 -18.82 -1.70 -19.20
CA PHE A 243 -17.58 -2.02 -18.47
C PHE A 243 -17.79 -1.90 -16.97
N PHE A 244 -18.24 -0.75 -16.49
CA PHE A 244 -18.45 -0.51 -15.06
C PHE A 244 -19.59 -1.36 -14.50
N GLY A 245 -20.63 -1.67 -15.29
CA GLY A 245 -21.68 -2.63 -14.94
C GLY A 245 -21.10 -4.04 -14.67
N LYS A 246 -20.18 -4.51 -15.52
CA LYS A 246 -19.48 -5.79 -15.30
C LYS A 246 -18.58 -5.74 -14.06
N VAL A 247 -17.86 -4.63 -13.83
CA VAL A 247 -17.00 -4.46 -12.64
C VAL A 247 -17.86 -4.51 -11.39
N ARG A 248 -18.97 -3.76 -11.31
CA ARG A 248 -19.89 -3.80 -10.16
C ARG A 248 -20.44 -5.21 -9.91
N LYS A 249 -20.87 -5.91 -10.96
CA LYS A 249 -21.35 -7.29 -10.84
C LYS A 249 -20.29 -8.21 -10.24
N LYS A 250 -19.02 -8.08 -10.68
CA LYS A 250 -17.90 -8.85 -10.13
C LYS A 250 -17.61 -8.50 -8.67
N VAL A 251 -17.66 -7.22 -8.31
CA VAL A 251 -17.50 -6.75 -6.92
C VAL A 251 -18.61 -7.32 -6.05
N LEU A 252 -19.86 -7.19 -6.45
CA LEU A 252 -21.02 -7.71 -5.71
C LEU A 252 -20.93 -9.24 -5.51
N ALA A 253 -20.57 -9.98 -6.57
CA ALA A 253 -20.41 -11.43 -6.46
C ALA A 253 -19.30 -11.82 -5.45
N LYS A 254 -18.19 -11.07 -5.41
CA LYS A 254 -17.07 -11.33 -4.50
C LYS A 254 -17.37 -10.91 -3.07
N THR A 255 -18.00 -9.76 -2.87
CA THR A 255 -18.28 -9.18 -1.55
C THR A 255 -19.62 -9.63 -0.97
N ARG A 256 -20.48 -10.29 -1.76
CA ARG A 256 -21.86 -10.62 -1.40
C ARG A 256 -22.64 -9.41 -0.88
N ASN A 257 -22.31 -8.22 -1.38
CA ASN A 257 -22.87 -6.93 -0.97
C ASN A 257 -22.64 -6.56 0.51
N ASN A 258 -21.67 -7.21 1.19
CA ASN A 258 -21.40 -6.94 2.61
C ASN A 258 -20.46 -5.75 2.83
N TYR A 259 -19.77 -5.27 1.79
CA TYR A 259 -18.75 -4.21 1.89
C TYR A 259 -19.07 -3.06 0.94
N PRO A 260 -19.45 -1.87 1.45
CA PRO A 260 -19.78 -0.72 0.60
C PRO A 260 -18.56 -0.08 -0.07
N GLY A 261 -17.38 -0.07 0.58
CA GLY A 261 -16.17 0.60 0.10
C GLY A 261 -15.78 0.26 -1.34
N PRO A 262 -15.70 -1.03 -1.75
CA PRO A 262 -15.36 -1.41 -3.12
C PRO A 262 -16.29 -0.81 -4.19
N LEU A 263 -17.60 -0.70 -3.91
CA LEU A 263 -18.55 -0.08 -4.83
C LEU A 263 -18.34 1.42 -4.94
N LYS A 264 -17.94 2.09 -3.85
CA LYS A 264 -17.62 3.52 -3.84
C LYS A 264 -16.33 3.82 -4.60
N ILE A 265 -15.33 2.94 -4.56
CA ILE A 265 -14.15 3.01 -5.43
C ILE A 265 -14.56 2.98 -6.90
N VAL A 266 -15.42 2.03 -7.29
CA VAL A 266 -15.89 1.91 -8.68
C VAL A 266 -16.67 3.15 -9.10
N GLU A 267 -17.53 3.69 -8.22
CA GLU A 267 -18.30 4.92 -8.46
C GLU A 267 -17.38 6.12 -8.72
N CYS A 268 -16.37 6.35 -7.87
CA CYS A 268 -15.44 7.48 -8.04
C CYS A 268 -14.61 7.36 -9.31
N VAL A 269 -14.10 6.16 -9.63
CA VAL A 269 -13.32 5.94 -10.86
C VAL A 269 -14.20 6.14 -12.12
N GLU A 270 -15.44 5.64 -12.12
CA GLU A 270 -16.37 5.84 -13.23
C GLU A 270 -16.72 7.32 -13.41
N LEU A 271 -16.95 8.05 -12.31
CA LEU A 271 -17.24 9.47 -12.34
C LEU A 271 -16.06 10.25 -12.94
N GLY A 272 -14.84 9.89 -12.59
CA GLY A 272 -13.63 10.49 -13.16
C GLY A 272 -13.49 10.25 -14.67
N VAL A 273 -13.88 9.08 -15.16
CA VAL A 273 -13.94 8.79 -16.62
C VAL A 273 -15.05 9.57 -17.30
N LYS A 274 -16.17 9.78 -16.63
CA LYS A 274 -17.38 10.42 -17.19
C LYS A 274 -17.32 11.94 -17.14
N GLU A 275 -16.96 12.51 -15.99
CA GLU A 275 -17.13 13.94 -15.69
C GLU A 275 -15.82 14.64 -15.32
N GLY A 276 -14.71 13.89 -15.28
CA GLY A 276 -13.39 14.42 -14.99
C GLY A 276 -13.00 14.33 -13.52
N MET A 277 -11.73 14.65 -13.29
CA MET A 277 -11.06 14.42 -12.01
C MET A 277 -11.69 15.24 -10.87
N ASP A 278 -12.05 16.49 -11.10
CA ASP A 278 -12.53 17.39 -10.02
C ASP A 278 -13.82 16.88 -9.38
N LYS A 279 -14.77 16.48 -10.21
CA LYS A 279 -16.03 15.88 -9.76
C LYS A 279 -15.82 14.57 -8.99
N ALA A 280 -14.85 13.79 -9.44
CA ALA A 280 -14.51 12.53 -8.78
C ALA A 280 -13.82 12.74 -7.43
N LEU A 281 -12.97 13.75 -7.29
CA LEU A 281 -12.36 14.13 -6.02
C LEU A 281 -13.40 14.61 -5.00
N GLU A 282 -14.36 15.43 -5.42
CA GLU A 282 -15.49 15.83 -4.57
C GLU A 282 -16.28 14.59 -4.07
N ARG A 283 -16.47 13.59 -4.95
CA ARG A 283 -17.15 12.35 -4.63
C ARG A 283 -16.35 11.47 -3.67
N GLU A 284 -15.02 11.37 -3.84
CA GLU A 284 -14.13 10.67 -2.90
C GLU A 284 -14.30 11.23 -1.49
N ILE A 285 -14.16 12.56 -1.35
CA ILE A 285 -14.29 13.28 -0.08
C ILE A 285 -15.65 13.03 0.56
N SER A 286 -16.74 13.03 -0.24
CA SER A 286 -18.08 12.80 0.28
C SER A 286 -18.33 11.36 0.77
N HIS A 287 -17.48 10.43 0.40
CA HIS A 287 -17.64 9.01 0.75
C HIS A 287 -16.78 8.55 1.92
N ILE A 288 -15.64 9.19 2.20
CA ILE A 288 -14.68 8.67 3.18
C ILE A 288 -15.25 8.66 4.60
N GLY A 289 -15.81 9.76 5.07
CA GLY A 289 -16.38 9.85 6.40
C GLY A 289 -17.52 8.85 6.63
N PRO A 290 -18.58 8.85 5.79
CA PRO A 290 -19.65 7.84 5.90
C PRO A 290 -19.17 6.40 5.84
N LEU A 291 -18.14 6.08 5.05
CA LEU A 291 -17.58 4.72 5.00
C LEU A 291 -16.86 4.36 6.29
N LEU A 292 -16.08 5.28 6.84
CA LEU A 292 -15.25 5.02 8.01
C LEU A 292 -16.08 4.65 9.24
N VAL A 293 -17.25 5.27 9.41
CA VAL A 293 -18.15 4.99 10.56
C VAL A 293 -19.05 3.77 10.34
N THR A 294 -18.97 3.07 9.20
CA THR A 294 -19.74 1.84 8.99
C THR A 294 -19.30 0.72 9.93
N PRO A 295 -20.23 -0.19 10.35
CA PRO A 295 -19.87 -1.37 11.12
C PRO A 295 -18.79 -2.23 10.46
N GLN A 296 -18.79 -2.30 9.11
CA GLN A 296 -17.81 -3.04 8.33
C GLN A 296 -16.42 -2.43 8.50
N SER A 297 -16.28 -1.12 8.32
CA SER A 297 -14.99 -0.44 8.47
C SER A 297 -14.49 -0.55 9.91
N ARG A 298 -15.33 -0.25 10.90
CA ARG A 298 -14.97 -0.37 12.32
C ARG A 298 -14.46 -1.77 12.68
N SER A 299 -15.15 -2.82 12.19
CA SER A 299 -14.72 -4.21 12.43
C SER A 299 -13.38 -4.54 11.76
N LEU A 300 -13.15 -4.06 10.53
CA LEU A 300 -11.90 -4.28 9.81
C LEU A 300 -10.73 -3.50 10.42
N VAL A 301 -10.97 -2.27 10.87
CA VAL A 301 -10.00 -1.44 11.61
C VAL A 301 -9.64 -2.11 12.92
N TRP A 302 -10.63 -2.56 13.70
CA TRP A 302 -10.39 -3.29 14.93
C TRP A 302 -9.58 -4.57 14.70
N LEU A 303 -9.95 -5.37 13.71
CA LEU A 303 -9.22 -6.60 13.35
C LEU A 303 -7.77 -6.30 12.96
N PHE A 304 -7.56 -5.23 12.19
CA PHE A 304 -6.21 -4.79 11.81
C PHE A 304 -5.38 -4.42 13.04
N LEU A 305 -5.90 -3.56 13.93
CA LEU A 305 -5.18 -3.08 15.11
C LEU A 305 -4.87 -4.25 16.07
N THR A 306 -5.86 -5.11 16.36
CA THR A 306 -5.67 -6.29 17.20
C THR A 306 -4.61 -7.24 16.62
N THR A 307 -4.63 -7.44 15.29
CA THR A 307 -3.61 -8.27 14.64
C THR A 307 -2.20 -7.68 14.78
N GLN A 308 -2.05 -6.34 14.74
CA GLN A 308 -0.76 -5.71 14.97
C GLN A 308 -0.32 -5.81 16.43
N GLU A 309 -1.23 -5.58 17.37
CA GLU A 309 -0.97 -5.70 18.80
C GLU A 309 -0.51 -7.11 19.17
N MET A 310 -1.17 -8.14 18.65
CA MET A 310 -0.78 -9.54 18.90
C MET A 310 0.64 -9.85 18.44
N LYS A 311 1.17 -9.17 17.41
CA LYS A 311 2.56 -9.36 16.97
C LYS A 311 3.59 -8.76 17.92
N THR A 312 3.19 -7.82 18.77
CA THR A 312 4.07 -7.11 19.69
C THR A 312 3.97 -7.60 21.14
N ILE A 313 3.09 -8.57 21.42
CA ILE A 313 2.96 -9.16 22.77
C ILE A 313 4.29 -9.85 23.12
N PRO A 314 5.00 -9.40 24.18
CA PRO A 314 6.20 -10.07 24.64
C PRO A 314 5.80 -11.44 25.20
N LEU A 315 6.37 -12.50 24.67
CA LEU A 315 6.22 -13.83 25.21
C LEU A 315 7.31 -14.06 26.26
N GLU A 316 7.06 -13.72 27.53
CA GLU A 316 8.01 -13.83 28.62
C GLU A 316 8.54 -15.26 28.88
N SER A 317 7.91 -16.28 28.31
CA SER A 317 8.27 -17.69 28.49
C SER A 317 8.21 -18.52 27.20
N SER A 318 8.43 -17.91 26.03
CA SER A 318 8.39 -18.64 24.76
C SER A 318 9.58 -19.60 24.65
N ARG A 319 9.33 -20.88 24.44
CA ARG A 319 10.34 -21.81 23.92
C ARG A 319 10.56 -21.47 22.45
N SER A 320 11.81 -21.44 22.01
CA SER A 320 12.12 -21.28 20.59
C SER A 320 11.60 -22.50 19.82
N VAL A 321 10.74 -22.27 18.85
CA VAL A 321 10.31 -23.33 17.93
C VAL A 321 11.41 -23.51 16.89
N LYS A 322 11.98 -24.72 16.80
CA LYS A 322 13.01 -25.09 15.80
C LYS A 322 12.40 -25.98 14.73
N GLN A 323 11.42 -26.81 15.10
CA GLN A 323 10.74 -27.75 14.20
C GLN A 323 9.25 -27.79 14.50
N VAL A 324 8.45 -27.84 13.43
CA VAL A 324 6.99 -27.99 13.50
C VAL A 324 6.59 -29.36 13.00
N GLY A 325 5.84 -30.08 13.81
CA GLY A 325 5.18 -31.33 13.44
C GLY A 325 3.73 -31.07 13.03
N ILE A 326 3.24 -31.76 12.02
CA ILE A 326 1.86 -31.67 11.56
C ILE A 326 1.28 -33.07 11.43
N VAL A 327 0.19 -33.33 12.12
CA VAL A 327 -0.54 -34.61 12.05
C VAL A 327 -1.69 -34.46 11.06
N GLY A 328 -1.67 -35.21 9.97
CA GLY A 328 -2.61 -35.15 8.86
C GLY A 328 -2.02 -34.44 7.62
N ALA A 329 -1.90 -35.17 6.51
CA ALA A 329 -1.39 -34.68 5.22
C ALA A 329 -2.52 -34.19 4.27
N GLY A 330 -3.74 -34.00 4.79
CA GLY A 330 -4.88 -33.50 4.04
C GLY A 330 -4.76 -32.02 3.67
N ALA A 331 -5.82 -31.43 3.12
CA ALA A 331 -5.84 -30.05 2.65
C ALA A 331 -5.42 -29.02 3.73
N MET A 332 -5.87 -29.22 4.98
CA MET A 332 -5.50 -28.37 6.11
C MET A 332 -4.03 -28.51 6.47
N GLY A 333 -3.55 -29.75 6.69
CA GLY A 333 -2.16 -30.00 7.04
C GLY A 333 -1.18 -29.53 5.98
N MET A 334 -1.49 -29.76 4.70
CA MET A 334 -0.70 -29.24 3.57
C MET A 334 -0.64 -27.70 3.58
N GLY A 335 -1.77 -27.02 3.85
CA GLY A 335 -1.82 -25.57 3.95
C GLY A 335 -0.95 -25.04 5.08
N ILE A 336 -1.05 -25.65 6.28
CA ILE A 336 -0.24 -25.29 7.47
C ILE A 336 1.25 -25.55 7.18
N ALA A 337 1.59 -26.72 6.59
CA ALA A 337 2.97 -27.02 6.20
C ALA A 337 3.54 -26.00 5.24
N SER A 338 2.79 -25.61 4.21
CA SER A 338 3.22 -24.63 3.22
C SER A 338 3.57 -23.27 3.84
N VAL A 339 2.82 -22.85 4.86
CA VAL A 339 3.08 -21.58 5.58
C VAL A 339 4.29 -21.74 6.51
N SER A 340 4.35 -22.82 7.27
CA SER A 340 5.39 -23.08 8.28
C SER A 340 6.79 -23.22 7.65
N LEU A 341 6.89 -23.79 6.45
CA LEU A 341 8.14 -23.95 5.69
C LEU A 341 8.86 -22.62 5.37
N GLY A 342 8.14 -21.51 5.47
CA GLY A 342 8.75 -20.17 5.35
C GLY A 342 9.76 -19.87 6.44
N SER A 343 9.58 -20.48 7.63
CA SER A 343 10.38 -20.14 8.83
C SER A 343 10.98 -21.36 9.52
N TYR A 344 10.39 -22.56 9.37
CA TYR A 344 10.74 -23.74 10.15
C TYR A 344 10.92 -24.98 9.28
N PRO A 345 11.76 -25.96 9.68
CA PRO A 345 11.63 -27.36 9.29
C PRO A 345 10.27 -27.91 9.68
N VAL A 346 9.67 -28.71 8.80
CA VAL A 346 8.32 -29.26 8.98
C VAL A 346 8.34 -30.78 8.75
N VAL A 347 7.80 -31.52 9.70
CA VAL A 347 7.55 -32.95 9.58
C VAL A 347 6.04 -33.17 9.49
N VAL A 348 5.56 -33.76 8.40
CA VAL A 348 4.15 -34.12 8.22
C VAL A 348 3.94 -35.60 8.43
N HIS A 349 3.13 -35.97 9.40
CA HIS A 349 2.71 -37.32 9.67
C HIS A 349 1.34 -37.63 9.05
N ASP A 350 1.21 -38.79 8.41
CA ASP A 350 -0.08 -39.35 8.01
C ASP A 350 0.04 -40.89 7.95
N ILE A 351 -1.06 -41.59 8.19
CA ILE A 351 -1.13 -43.04 8.04
C ILE A 351 -1.03 -43.49 6.58
N SER A 352 -1.43 -42.60 5.65
CA SER A 352 -1.40 -42.81 4.20
C SER A 352 -0.11 -42.27 3.60
N GLY A 353 0.76 -43.15 3.07
CA GLY A 353 1.94 -42.74 2.30
C GLY A 353 1.58 -41.94 1.03
N GLU A 354 0.44 -42.24 0.40
CA GLU A 354 -0.05 -41.53 -0.78
C GLU A 354 -0.45 -40.07 -0.42
N ALA A 355 -1.08 -39.87 0.75
CA ALA A 355 -1.42 -38.53 1.23
C ALA A 355 -0.16 -37.67 1.50
N ILE A 356 0.87 -38.28 2.11
CA ILE A 356 2.16 -37.63 2.36
C ILE A 356 2.83 -37.22 1.03
N GLN A 357 2.88 -38.13 0.06
CA GLN A 357 3.46 -37.86 -1.25
C GLN A 357 2.71 -36.72 -1.96
N SER A 358 1.38 -36.82 -2.02
CA SER A 358 0.53 -35.79 -2.61
C SER A 358 0.71 -34.42 -1.94
N CYS A 359 0.84 -34.38 -0.60
CA CYS A 359 1.13 -33.20 0.17
C CYS A 359 2.45 -32.55 -0.27
N GLY A 360 3.53 -33.33 -0.37
CA GLY A 360 4.84 -32.84 -0.83
C GLY A 360 4.82 -32.29 -2.27
N GLU A 361 4.13 -33.01 -3.18
CA GLU A 361 3.97 -32.55 -4.58
C GLU A 361 3.19 -31.23 -4.69
N GLN A 362 2.11 -31.07 -3.93
CA GLN A 362 1.31 -29.85 -3.93
C GLN A 362 2.08 -28.67 -3.31
N ILE A 363 2.84 -28.88 -2.23
CA ILE A 363 3.73 -27.88 -1.64
C ILE A 363 4.75 -27.41 -2.69
N ARG A 364 5.43 -28.36 -3.36
CA ARG A 364 6.40 -28.05 -4.42
C ARG A 364 5.78 -27.21 -5.53
N ALA A 365 4.63 -27.63 -6.06
CA ALA A 365 3.91 -26.91 -7.10
C ALA A 365 3.51 -25.49 -6.65
N GLY A 366 3.16 -25.33 -5.37
CA GLY A 366 2.88 -24.02 -4.75
C GLY A 366 4.11 -23.13 -4.71
N LEU A 367 5.27 -23.64 -4.33
CA LEU A 367 6.54 -22.92 -4.30
C LEU A 367 6.99 -22.50 -5.71
N GLU A 368 6.85 -23.40 -6.72
CA GLU A 368 7.15 -23.08 -8.12
C GLU A 368 6.26 -21.94 -8.66
N LYS A 369 4.99 -21.88 -8.27
CA LYS A 369 4.12 -20.74 -8.60
C LYS A 369 4.58 -19.43 -7.94
N GLN A 370 5.10 -19.50 -6.71
CA GLN A 370 5.66 -18.35 -6.02
C GLN A 370 6.92 -17.82 -6.72
N VAL A 371 7.80 -18.69 -7.22
CA VAL A 371 8.96 -18.30 -8.04
C VAL A 371 8.50 -17.64 -9.35
N LYS A 372 7.56 -18.25 -10.07
CA LYS A 372 7.00 -17.68 -11.31
C LYS A 372 6.35 -16.30 -11.11
N SER A 373 5.79 -16.05 -9.92
CA SER A 373 5.21 -14.75 -9.56
C SER A 373 6.22 -13.77 -8.95
N GLU A 374 7.50 -14.15 -8.86
CA GLU A 374 8.58 -13.38 -8.23
C GLU A 374 8.33 -13.08 -6.73
N ALA A 375 7.52 -13.91 -6.06
CA ALA A 375 7.25 -13.79 -4.62
C ALA A 375 8.39 -14.35 -3.78
N ILE A 376 9.08 -15.37 -4.28
CA ILE A 376 10.32 -15.96 -3.71
C ILE A 376 11.36 -16.18 -4.80
N THR A 377 12.63 -16.31 -4.42
CA THR A 377 13.71 -16.64 -5.36
C THR A 377 13.82 -18.17 -5.56
N PRO A 378 14.51 -18.65 -6.63
CA PRO A 378 14.78 -20.06 -6.80
C PRO A 378 15.56 -20.70 -5.63
N GLU A 379 16.49 -19.94 -5.03
CA GLU A 379 17.26 -20.40 -3.86
C GLU A 379 16.34 -20.62 -2.65
N MET A 380 15.41 -19.69 -2.40
CA MET A 380 14.40 -19.82 -1.33
C MET A 380 13.48 -21.03 -1.55
N LEU A 381 13.16 -21.36 -2.81
CA LEU A 381 12.38 -22.56 -3.13
C LEU A 381 13.14 -23.82 -2.67
N GLU A 382 14.42 -23.96 -3.05
CA GLU A 382 15.21 -25.13 -2.67
C GLU A 382 15.42 -25.23 -1.15
N GLU A 383 15.66 -24.10 -0.48
CA GLU A 383 15.75 -24.05 0.97
C GLU A 383 14.46 -24.54 1.63
N ARG A 384 13.30 -24.06 1.21
CA ARG A 384 12.01 -24.47 1.76
C ARG A 384 11.70 -25.93 1.44
N ARG A 385 12.09 -26.40 0.29
CA ARG A 385 11.93 -27.81 -0.10
C ARG A 385 12.74 -28.75 0.81
N MET A 386 13.98 -28.38 1.16
CA MET A 386 14.81 -29.17 2.08
C MET A 386 14.29 -29.19 3.51
N ARG A 387 13.46 -28.22 3.89
CA ARG A 387 12.83 -28.17 5.22
C ARG A 387 11.61 -29.08 5.35
N PHE A 388 11.11 -29.69 4.26
CA PHE A 388 9.95 -30.57 4.29
C PHE A 388 10.36 -32.02 4.43
N SER A 389 9.72 -32.74 5.35
CA SER A 389 9.79 -34.20 5.47
C SER A 389 8.41 -34.78 5.77
N GLY A 390 8.19 -36.01 5.34
CA GLY A 390 6.94 -36.73 5.60
C GLY A 390 7.23 -38.07 6.23
N THR A 391 6.41 -38.51 7.17
CA THR A 391 6.58 -39.79 7.88
C THR A 391 5.24 -40.49 8.14
N ARG A 392 5.28 -41.79 8.21
CA ARG A 392 4.17 -42.63 8.67
C ARG A 392 4.29 -43.04 10.15
N GLU A 393 5.44 -42.74 10.75
CA GLU A 393 5.75 -43.11 12.12
C GLU A 393 5.54 -41.93 13.04
N MET A 394 4.61 -42.02 14.00
CA MET A 394 4.33 -40.99 14.97
C MET A 394 5.56 -40.63 15.83
N GLY A 395 6.46 -41.60 16.05
CA GLY A 395 7.68 -41.40 16.80
C GLY A 395 8.63 -40.34 16.22
N ASP A 396 8.61 -40.16 14.90
CA ASP A 396 9.43 -39.15 14.22
C ASP A 396 9.02 -37.72 14.54
N MET A 397 7.84 -37.53 15.17
CA MET A 397 7.35 -36.26 15.64
C MET A 397 7.94 -35.83 17.01
N ALA A 398 8.65 -36.73 17.70
CA ALA A 398 9.14 -36.54 19.06
C ALA A 398 10.08 -35.33 19.21
N GLU A 399 10.80 -34.97 18.16
CA GLU A 399 11.72 -33.82 18.16
C GLU A 399 11.04 -32.48 17.75
N SER A 400 9.73 -32.53 17.47
CA SER A 400 8.98 -31.29 17.14
C SER A 400 8.70 -30.46 18.39
N ASP A 401 9.08 -29.19 18.36
CA ASP A 401 8.80 -28.24 19.47
C ASP A 401 7.33 -27.82 19.51
N LEU A 402 6.65 -27.85 18.36
CA LEU A 402 5.24 -27.54 18.17
C LEU A 402 4.62 -28.62 17.30
N VAL A 403 3.55 -29.27 17.78
CA VAL A 403 2.75 -30.19 16.98
C VAL A 403 1.36 -29.61 16.73
N ILE A 404 0.94 -29.62 15.47
CA ILE A 404 -0.38 -29.12 15.03
C ILE A 404 -1.15 -30.33 14.49
N GLU A 405 -2.26 -30.65 15.16
CA GLU A 405 -3.18 -31.68 14.71
C GLU A 405 -4.12 -31.09 13.65
N ALA A 406 -4.17 -31.71 12.47
CA ALA A 406 -4.93 -31.29 11.29
C ALA A 406 -5.57 -32.48 10.55
N SER A 407 -5.73 -33.61 11.25
CA SER A 407 -6.48 -34.75 10.74
C SER A 407 -7.99 -34.55 10.85
N SER A 408 -8.79 -35.22 10.05
CA SER A 408 -10.25 -35.19 10.08
C SER A 408 -10.80 -36.41 10.80
#